data_e69f324addda87c19d968741cb40797a
#
_entry.id   e69f324addda87c19d968741cb40797a
#
_cell.length_a   1.000
_cell.length_b   1.000
_cell.length_c   1.000
_cell.angle_alpha   90.00
_cell.angle_beta   90.00
_cell.angle_gamma   90.00
#
_symmetry.space_group_name_H-M   'P 1'
#
loop_
_entity.id
_entity.type
_entity.pdbx_description
1 polymer ?
#
loop_
_entity_poly.entity_id
_entity_poly.type
_entity_poly.pdbx_seq_one_letter_code
_entity_poly.pdbx_strand_id
1 'polypeptide(L)'
;MAVKLKLNNDDAAFTFFEHTRLLGIVAPVKDYVFSWHANQQLEINLRRNNLLEIQLRKKKRDYFFSVFEYSVSLTNTFHYLYNNQYDGEYLLPEFKHLDFLWLVKTEGQDVDDGEFFVLQKLLKTLPFVQLVSEMTEDKIKNKQHLIF
;
A
#
# COMPACT_ATOMS: atom_id res chain seq x y z
N MET A 1 10.54 29.82 -0.17
CA MET A 1 10.91 28.61 0.60
C MET A 1 9.77 27.60 0.65
N ALA A 2 8.60 27.97 1.18
CA ALA A 2 7.45 27.05 1.26
C ALA A 2 6.96 26.56 -0.10
N VAL A 3 6.91 27.43 -1.09
CA VAL A 3 6.48 27.10 -2.46
C VAL A 3 7.43 26.08 -3.10
N LYS A 4 8.74 26.24 -2.90
CA LYS A 4 9.75 25.33 -3.43
C LYS A 4 9.65 23.94 -2.79
N LEU A 5 9.41 23.86 -1.47
CA LEU A 5 9.22 22.60 -0.78
C LEU A 5 7.95 21.88 -1.26
N LYS A 6 6.88 22.64 -1.50
CA LYS A 6 5.63 22.07 -2.01
C LYS A 6 5.82 21.48 -3.41
N LEU A 7 6.52 22.16 -4.30
CA LEU A 7 6.84 21.65 -5.64
C LEU A 7 7.65 20.37 -5.57
N ASN A 8 8.65 20.31 -4.67
CA ASN A 8 9.46 19.11 -4.48
C ASN A 8 8.62 17.93 -3.99
N ASN A 9 7.65 18.17 -3.10
CA ASN A 9 6.76 17.13 -2.62
C ASN A 9 5.82 16.63 -3.73
N ASP A 10 5.32 17.52 -4.57
CA ASP A 10 4.46 17.16 -5.70
C ASP A 10 5.25 16.34 -6.73
N ASP A 11 6.50 16.73 -7.01
CA ASP A 11 7.38 15.97 -7.91
C ASP A 11 7.69 14.59 -7.34
N ALA A 12 7.98 14.48 -6.04
CA ALA A 12 8.23 13.20 -5.38
C ALA A 12 7.01 12.29 -5.45
N ALA A 13 5.81 12.84 -5.21
CA ALA A 13 4.57 12.09 -5.30
C ALA A 13 4.31 11.61 -6.73
N PHE A 14 4.49 12.47 -7.71
CA PHE A 14 4.33 12.10 -9.11
C PHE A 14 5.26 10.95 -9.50
N THR A 15 6.55 11.05 -9.14
CA THR A 15 7.54 10.02 -9.46
C THR A 15 7.23 8.71 -8.74
N PHE A 16 6.84 8.78 -7.46
CA PHE A 16 6.54 7.59 -6.67
C PHE A 16 5.37 6.81 -7.25
N PHE A 17 4.29 7.51 -7.66
CA PHE A 17 3.08 6.86 -8.15
C PHE A 17 3.09 6.55 -9.64
N GLU A 18 4.15 6.93 -10.34
CA GLU A 18 4.30 6.56 -11.74
C GLU A 18 4.36 5.04 -11.88
N HIS A 19 3.57 4.49 -12.81
CA HIS A 19 3.49 3.04 -13.06
C HIS A 19 3.07 2.24 -11.82
N THR A 20 2.15 2.78 -11.03
CA THR A 20 1.60 2.09 -9.86
C THR A 20 0.09 1.91 -9.97
N ARG A 21 -0.42 0.92 -9.25
CA ARG A 21 -1.86 0.75 -8.99
C ARG A 21 -2.03 0.34 -7.54
N LEU A 22 -3.12 0.80 -6.94
CA LEU A 22 -3.36 0.66 -5.51
C LEU A 22 -4.69 -0.03 -5.26
N LEU A 23 -4.68 -1.00 -4.34
CA LEU A 23 -5.88 -1.66 -3.84
C LEU A 23 -6.13 -1.26 -2.40
N GLY A 24 -7.39 -0.96 -2.09
CA GLY A 24 -7.86 -0.81 -0.71
C GLY A 24 -8.51 -2.11 -0.27
N ILE A 25 -8.21 -2.56 0.94
CA ILE A 25 -8.63 -3.87 1.43
C ILE A 25 -9.31 -3.72 2.78
N VAL A 26 -10.51 -4.31 2.90
CA VAL A 26 -11.19 -4.48 4.18
C VAL A 26 -10.99 -5.92 4.62
N ALA A 27 -10.21 -6.11 5.68
CA ALA A 27 -9.87 -7.42 6.24
C ALA A 27 -9.52 -7.22 7.72
N PRO A 28 -10.47 -7.45 8.65
CA PRO A 28 -10.29 -7.13 10.07
C PRO A 28 -9.40 -8.16 10.79
N VAL A 29 -8.17 -8.28 10.35
CA VAL A 29 -7.14 -9.17 10.93
C VAL A 29 -5.84 -8.39 11.10
N LYS A 30 -4.94 -8.92 11.89
CA LYS A 30 -3.60 -8.36 12.07
C LYS A 30 -2.77 -8.51 10.80
N ASP A 31 -1.80 -7.63 10.62
CA ASP A 31 -0.94 -7.60 9.44
C ASP A 31 -0.19 -8.93 9.21
N TYR A 32 0.35 -9.53 10.27
CA TYR A 32 1.06 -10.81 10.15
C TYR A 32 0.11 -11.96 9.80
N VAL A 33 -1.15 -11.89 10.21
CA VAL A 33 -2.18 -12.87 9.83
C VAL A 33 -2.49 -12.73 8.35
N PHE A 34 -2.72 -11.49 7.91
CA PHE A 34 -2.99 -11.19 6.51
C PHE A 34 -1.84 -11.66 5.62
N SER A 35 -0.61 -11.27 5.96
CA SER A 35 0.56 -11.60 5.14
C SER A 35 0.82 -13.11 5.08
N TRP A 36 0.62 -13.82 6.18
CA TRP A 36 0.79 -15.28 6.19
C TRP A 36 -0.18 -15.96 5.21
N HIS A 37 -1.46 -15.61 5.29
CA HIS A 37 -2.48 -16.18 4.41
C HIS A 37 -2.27 -15.78 2.95
N ALA A 38 -1.92 -14.52 2.70
CA ALA A 38 -1.62 -14.06 1.35
C ALA A 38 -0.43 -14.82 0.76
N ASN A 39 0.61 -15.05 1.54
CA ASN A 39 1.77 -15.81 1.11
C ASN A 39 1.41 -17.25 0.71
N GLN A 40 0.53 -17.90 1.49
CA GLN A 40 0.07 -19.24 1.19
C GLN A 40 -0.80 -19.27 -0.07
N GLN A 41 -1.76 -18.36 -0.17
CA GLN A 41 -2.73 -18.36 -1.26
C GLN A 41 -2.12 -17.93 -2.60
N LEU A 42 -1.23 -16.94 -2.57
CA LEU A 42 -0.62 -16.39 -3.77
C LEU A 42 0.75 -17.01 -4.09
N GLU A 43 1.25 -17.85 -3.20
CA GLU A 43 2.60 -18.48 -3.32
C GLU A 43 3.67 -17.39 -3.48
N ILE A 44 3.62 -16.39 -2.61
CA ILE A 44 4.55 -15.26 -2.60
C ILE A 44 5.29 -15.21 -1.26
N ASN A 45 6.21 -14.25 -1.14
CA ASN A 45 7.03 -14.08 0.05
C ASN A 45 6.98 -12.63 0.54
N LEU A 46 5.79 -12.21 0.93
CA LEU A 46 5.55 -10.88 1.47
C LEU A 46 6.17 -10.80 2.87
N ARG A 47 7.10 -9.87 3.08
CA ARG A 47 7.83 -9.71 4.34
C ARG A 47 7.81 -8.28 4.82
N ARG A 48 7.69 -8.10 6.13
CA ARG A 48 7.83 -6.78 6.73
C ARG A 48 9.25 -6.25 6.49
N ASN A 49 9.34 -5.03 5.99
CA ASN A 49 10.60 -4.32 5.83
C ASN A 49 10.65 -3.14 6.78
N ASN A 50 11.48 -3.27 7.83
CA ASN A 50 11.59 -2.24 8.86
C ASN A 50 12.21 -0.95 8.34
N LEU A 51 12.91 -1.00 7.20
CA LEU A 51 13.49 0.20 6.58
C LEU A 51 12.45 1.04 5.85
N LEU A 52 11.28 0.46 5.56
CA LEU A 52 10.19 1.15 4.87
C LEU A 52 9.07 1.59 5.80
N GLU A 53 9.26 1.47 7.11
CA GLU A 53 8.26 1.89 8.08
C GLU A 53 7.92 3.37 7.89
N ILE A 54 6.62 3.68 7.84
CA ILE A 54 6.15 5.05 7.66
C ILE A 54 5.86 5.64 9.03
N GLN A 55 6.44 6.80 9.28
CA GLN A 55 6.22 7.55 10.51
C GLN A 55 5.39 8.79 10.23
N LEU A 56 4.26 8.93 10.91
CA LEU A 56 3.45 10.15 10.90
C LEU A 56 3.41 10.75 12.29
N ARG A 57 3.56 12.07 12.37
CA ARG A 57 3.43 12.79 13.62
C ARG A 57 2.10 13.53 13.65
N LYS A 58 1.26 13.17 14.63
CA LYS A 58 -0.06 13.78 14.84
C LYS A 58 -0.27 14.02 16.32
N LYS A 59 -0.86 15.16 16.68
CA LYS A 59 -1.18 15.49 18.08
C LYS A 59 0.02 15.35 19.02
N LYS A 60 1.21 15.76 18.55
CA LYS A 60 2.48 15.67 19.29
C LYS A 60 2.92 14.24 19.59
N ARG A 61 2.42 13.25 18.85
CA ARG A 61 2.76 11.85 19.00
C ARG A 61 3.16 11.25 17.66
N ASP A 62 4.11 10.30 17.71
CA ASP A 62 4.55 9.57 16.51
C ASP A 62 3.76 8.28 16.35
N TYR A 63 3.34 8.01 15.12
CA TYR A 63 2.63 6.79 14.73
C TYR A 63 3.43 6.09 13.65
N PHE A 64 3.57 4.78 13.78
CA PHE A 64 4.41 3.96 12.92
C PHE A 64 3.57 2.94 12.17
N PHE A 65 3.60 2.99 10.84
CA PHE A 65 2.83 2.11 9.98
C PHE A 65 3.76 1.14 9.27
N SER A 66 3.55 -0.15 9.49
CA SER A 66 4.37 -1.21 8.90
C SER A 66 4.13 -1.31 7.40
N VAL A 67 5.21 -1.58 6.67
CA VAL A 67 5.17 -1.86 5.23
C VAL A 67 5.78 -3.25 5.01
N PHE A 68 5.03 -4.11 4.33
CA PHE A 68 5.51 -5.40 3.86
C PHE A 68 5.83 -5.28 2.38
N GLU A 69 6.81 -6.02 1.90
CA GLU A 69 7.20 -5.97 0.51
C GLU A 69 7.44 -7.34 -0.09
N TYR A 70 7.30 -7.42 -1.39
CA TYR A 70 7.61 -8.59 -2.17
C TYR A 70 7.95 -8.16 -3.59
N SER A 71 9.01 -8.73 -4.16
CA SER A 71 9.37 -8.49 -5.56
C SER A 71 9.22 -9.79 -6.34
N VAL A 72 8.70 -9.68 -7.57
CA VAL A 72 8.57 -10.83 -8.46
C VAL A 72 9.92 -11.07 -9.12
N SER A 73 10.49 -12.28 -8.93
CA SER A 73 11.78 -12.64 -9.48
C SER A 73 11.86 -12.43 -11.01
N LEU A 74 12.99 -11.91 -11.48
CA LEU A 74 13.27 -11.69 -12.89
C LEU A 74 12.31 -10.69 -13.57
N THR A 75 11.61 -9.87 -12.77
CA THR A 75 10.75 -8.81 -13.29
C THR A 75 11.05 -7.50 -12.56
N ASN A 76 10.50 -6.41 -13.08
CA ASN A 76 10.59 -5.10 -12.43
C ASN A 76 9.32 -4.76 -11.64
N THR A 77 8.62 -5.79 -11.15
CA THR A 77 7.37 -5.62 -10.42
C THR A 77 7.58 -5.81 -8.93
N PHE A 78 7.09 -4.83 -8.15
CA PHE A 78 7.20 -4.78 -6.70
C PHE A 78 5.81 -4.66 -6.10
N HIS A 79 5.59 -5.35 -4.98
CA HIS A 79 4.34 -5.28 -4.23
C HIS A 79 4.62 -4.78 -2.82
N TYR A 80 3.78 -3.88 -2.33
CA TYR A 80 3.90 -3.32 -0.99
C TYR A 80 2.55 -3.38 -0.28
N LEU A 81 2.55 -3.90 0.93
CA LEU A 81 1.36 -3.93 1.78
C LEU A 81 1.55 -2.96 2.94
N TYR A 82 0.65 -1.99 3.03
CA TYR A 82 0.64 -1.00 4.09
C TYR A 82 -0.44 -1.34 5.10
N ASN A 83 -0.13 -1.23 6.39
CA ASN A 83 -1.16 -1.09 7.41
C ASN A 83 -1.78 0.29 7.28
N ASN A 84 -3.11 0.36 7.22
CA ASN A 84 -3.81 1.65 7.21
C ASN A 84 -4.12 2.15 8.63
N GLN A 85 -3.90 1.33 9.64
CA GLN A 85 -4.22 1.66 11.02
C GLN A 85 -3.05 1.31 11.95
N TYR A 86 -2.77 2.21 12.89
CA TYR A 86 -1.84 1.96 13.99
C TYR A 86 -2.31 2.77 15.21
N ASP A 87 -2.59 2.05 16.30
CA ASP A 87 -2.90 2.66 17.60
C ASP A 87 -3.97 3.75 17.54
N GLY A 88 -5.05 3.48 16.80
CA GLY A 88 -6.19 4.38 16.66
C GLY A 88 -6.06 5.44 15.58
N GLU A 89 -4.90 5.55 14.91
CA GLU A 89 -4.69 6.48 13.81
C GLU A 89 -4.58 5.76 12.47
N TYR A 90 -4.85 6.50 11.40
CA TYR A 90 -4.92 5.97 10.05
C TYR A 90 -3.87 6.60 9.14
N LEU A 91 -3.26 5.76 8.31
CA LEU A 91 -2.32 6.21 7.28
C LEU A 91 -3.05 7.10 6.26
N LEU A 92 -4.22 6.64 5.81
CA LEU A 92 -5.13 7.42 4.98
C LEU A 92 -6.41 7.68 5.78
N PRO A 93 -6.50 8.80 6.52
CA PRO A 93 -7.66 9.08 7.37
C PRO A 93 -8.96 9.26 6.60
N GLU A 94 -8.90 9.61 5.31
CA GLU A 94 -10.07 9.68 4.45
C GLU A 94 -10.67 8.31 4.13
N PHE A 95 -9.93 7.21 4.39
CA PHE A 95 -10.38 5.84 4.16
C PHE A 95 -10.29 4.99 5.43
N LYS A 96 -10.97 5.43 6.49
CA LYS A 96 -10.93 4.73 7.80
C LYS A 96 -11.50 3.32 7.77
N HIS A 97 -12.32 3.00 6.77
CA HIS A 97 -12.90 1.67 6.63
C HIS A 97 -11.92 0.64 6.06
N LEU A 98 -10.82 1.08 5.46
CA LEU A 98 -9.81 0.20 4.90
C LEU A 98 -8.81 -0.22 5.98
N ASP A 99 -8.52 -1.51 6.03
CA ASP A 99 -7.54 -2.07 6.97
C ASP A 99 -6.14 -2.07 6.37
N PHE A 100 -6.03 -2.35 5.07
CA PHE A 100 -4.77 -2.44 4.36
C PHE A 100 -4.83 -1.76 3.01
N LEU A 101 -3.64 -1.41 2.51
CA LEU A 101 -3.44 -0.89 1.17
C LEU A 101 -2.39 -1.74 0.48
N TRP A 102 -2.66 -2.15 -0.75
CA TRP A 102 -1.73 -2.98 -1.53
C TRP A 102 -1.33 -2.20 -2.77
N LEU A 103 -0.06 -1.80 -2.83
CA LEU A 103 0.50 -1.06 -3.96
C LEU A 103 1.28 -2.01 -4.86
N VAL A 104 0.96 -1.98 -6.16
CA VAL A 104 1.74 -2.66 -7.19
C VAL A 104 2.50 -1.61 -7.98
N LYS A 105 3.80 -1.79 -8.11
CA LYS A 105 4.68 -0.88 -8.85
C LYS A 105 5.49 -1.65 -9.88
N THR A 106 5.47 -1.19 -11.12
CA THR A 106 6.27 -1.76 -12.19
C THR A 106 7.21 -0.68 -12.71
N GLU A 107 8.51 -0.95 -12.75
CA GLU A 107 9.49 0.02 -13.25
C GLU A 107 9.50 0.02 -14.78
N GLY A 108 9.41 1.22 -15.36
CA GLY A 108 9.56 1.43 -16.79
C GLY A 108 8.35 1.14 -17.65
N GLN A 109 7.26 0.62 -17.07
CA GLN A 109 6.03 0.34 -17.81
C GLN A 109 4.85 0.29 -16.86
N ASP A 110 3.64 0.44 -17.39
CA ASP A 110 2.43 0.38 -16.58
C ASP A 110 2.16 -1.04 -16.07
N VAL A 111 1.49 -1.13 -14.94
CA VAL A 111 1.05 -2.39 -14.36
C VAL A 111 0.09 -3.09 -15.33
N ASP A 112 0.33 -4.36 -15.61
CA ASP A 112 -0.49 -5.15 -16.51
C ASP A 112 -1.91 -5.32 -15.95
N ASP A 113 -2.92 -5.00 -16.74
CA ASP A 113 -4.33 -5.07 -16.33
C ASP A 113 -4.75 -6.49 -15.95
N GLY A 114 -4.32 -7.48 -16.73
CA GLY A 114 -4.65 -8.89 -16.48
C GLY A 114 -4.06 -9.40 -15.17
N GLU A 115 -2.79 -9.10 -14.93
CA GLU A 115 -2.11 -9.48 -13.70
C GLU A 115 -2.75 -8.81 -12.48
N PHE A 116 -3.10 -7.54 -12.60
CA PHE A 116 -3.75 -6.80 -11.53
C PHE A 116 -5.14 -7.37 -11.21
N PHE A 117 -5.89 -7.73 -12.23
CA PHE A 117 -7.20 -8.37 -12.08
C PHE A 117 -7.10 -9.73 -11.37
N VAL A 118 -6.10 -10.54 -11.73
CA VAL A 118 -5.85 -11.83 -11.07
C VAL A 118 -5.50 -11.63 -9.61
N LEU A 119 -4.65 -10.64 -9.29
CA LEU A 119 -4.31 -10.29 -7.91
C LEU A 119 -5.56 -9.96 -7.10
N GLN A 120 -6.44 -9.11 -7.63
CA GLN A 120 -7.69 -8.75 -6.96
C GLN A 120 -8.54 -9.99 -6.68
N LYS A 121 -8.67 -10.87 -7.66
CA LYS A 121 -9.45 -12.11 -7.50
C LYS A 121 -8.88 -13.02 -6.42
N LEU A 122 -7.57 -13.20 -6.43
CA LEU A 122 -6.91 -14.06 -5.45
C LEU A 122 -7.04 -13.52 -4.03
N LEU A 123 -6.89 -12.21 -3.87
CA LEU A 123 -7.06 -11.57 -2.55
C LEU A 123 -8.49 -11.74 -2.02
N LYS A 124 -9.49 -11.70 -2.90
CA LYS A 124 -10.89 -11.90 -2.50
C LYS A 124 -11.17 -13.34 -2.04
N THR A 125 -10.31 -14.30 -2.36
CA THR A 125 -10.49 -15.69 -1.89
C THR A 125 -10.05 -15.91 -0.46
N LEU A 126 -9.32 -14.96 0.14
CA LEU A 126 -8.91 -15.06 1.53
C LEU A 126 -10.15 -14.98 2.45
N PRO A 127 -10.29 -15.88 3.44
CA PRO A 127 -11.55 -16.02 4.18
C PRO A 127 -11.97 -14.79 4.98
N PHE A 128 -11.02 -13.96 5.40
CA PHE A 128 -11.28 -12.75 6.19
C PHE A 128 -11.37 -11.48 5.35
N VAL A 129 -11.14 -11.56 4.04
CA VAL A 129 -11.22 -10.39 3.16
C VAL A 129 -12.69 -10.12 2.82
N GLN A 130 -13.17 -8.94 3.18
CA GLN A 130 -14.54 -8.50 2.96
C GLN A 130 -14.68 -7.66 1.70
N LEU A 131 -13.63 -6.92 1.34
CA LEU A 131 -13.64 -6.04 0.18
C LEU A 131 -12.23 -5.84 -0.34
N VAL A 132 -12.08 -5.87 -1.66
CA VAL A 132 -10.88 -5.42 -2.38
C VAL A 132 -11.35 -4.47 -3.47
N SER A 133 -10.85 -3.25 -3.48
CA SER A 133 -11.28 -2.21 -4.39
C SER A 133 -10.08 -1.42 -4.91
N GLU A 134 -10.04 -1.15 -6.19
CA GLU A 134 -8.99 -0.28 -6.74
C GLU A 134 -9.21 1.15 -6.29
N MET A 135 -8.12 1.77 -5.79
CA MET A 135 -8.08 3.15 -5.34
C MET A 135 -7.38 3.98 -6.40
N THR A 136 -8.11 4.92 -7.00
CA THR A 136 -7.50 5.82 -7.97
C THR A 136 -6.83 7.00 -7.25
N GLU A 137 -5.69 7.45 -7.79
CA GLU A 137 -4.86 8.48 -7.19
C GLU A 137 -5.62 9.78 -6.91
N ASP A 138 -6.54 10.16 -7.79
CA ASP A 138 -7.34 11.39 -7.67
C ASP A 138 -8.26 11.38 -6.44
N LYS A 139 -8.61 10.22 -5.92
CA LYS A 139 -9.47 10.08 -4.73
C LYS A 139 -8.69 10.10 -3.42
N ILE A 140 -7.37 10.02 -3.48
CA ILE A 140 -6.51 9.93 -2.30
C ILE A 140 -5.98 11.31 -1.96
N LYS A 141 -6.42 11.89 -0.83
CA LYS A 141 -6.01 13.24 -0.41
C LYS A 141 -4.62 13.24 0.21
N ASN A 142 -4.29 12.21 0.98
CA ASN A 142 -3.03 12.12 1.73
C ASN A 142 -2.07 11.11 1.10
N LYS A 143 -2.00 11.07 -0.23
CA LYS A 143 -1.16 10.10 -0.95
C LYS A 143 0.33 10.21 -0.59
N GLN A 144 0.79 11.39 -0.16
CA GLN A 144 2.16 11.57 0.29
C GLN A 144 2.51 10.72 1.51
N HIS A 145 1.50 10.28 2.28
CA HIS A 145 1.71 9.37 3.41
C HIS A 145 2.19 7.98 2.97
N LEU A 146 1.97 7.61 1.73
CA LEU A 146 2.36 6.30 1.19
C LEU A 146 3.81 6.27 0.67
N ILE A 147 4.45 7.42 0.55
CA ILE A 147 5.79 7.53 -0.02
C ILE A 147 6.84 7.13 1.02
N PHE A 148 7.76 6.29 0.59
CA PHE A 148 8.88 5.86 1.43
C PHE A 148 10.23 5.93 0.70
#